data_7da484375eebdde2ffc61a5d891b03f0
#
_entry.id   7da484375eebdde2ffc61a5d891b03f0
#
_cell.length_a   1.000
_cell.length_b   1.000
_cell.length_c   1.000
_cell.angle_alpha   90.00
_cell.angle_beta   90.00
_cell.angle_gamma   90.00
#
_symmetry.space_group_name_H-M   'P 1'
#
loop_
_entity.id
_entity.type
_entity.pdbx_description
1 polymer ?
#
loop_
_entity_poly.entity_id
_entity_poly.type
_entity_poly.pdbx_seq_one_letter_code
_entity_poly.pdbx_strand_id
1 'polypeptide(L)'
;MSLRHFCKIAAIGLILVSFFSCDNNSSKVSNKIDYIKSIGDTNPSLAMSMLDSLDINIRNQPERVIKKFDLLRLRVQDKAYITATSDIAAKQLVTYFEKNGTALEKQEAYFYAGSVYRDLQDTPRALKYFFKALEIAENSKQFDTVMQRNTFSNLHYLYFNVQDYPKAYEYAMKEYKLSQSINKIELTCLMHLGMSLTVLDSIKQAKEIYKIALDTISSNPQLKEDHEVLCSLLFNFSYLKDSVQASRCYKLLQDLNLDDSNDAKNYAYGEFFLLVRKKEAAISAFNRILHNKTDLLRMYDASKALFHIYNEGKQVVEANKMANLFVSLCDSIDLGKRQELAATVKNEYQYHKDQQREQKIINEKERLQSWLIISVAAIVIILLIAVTFIFYKRYTYLNRLLAISNDLNDLSVAKQQLQTNIKKKEEELLASQSLLDKRENELKSVKNQLKDLNGELTKFDEKLKKKEQMLSEKIAQSQTFLNLLHQTELEEKAEDVIFNIRQSSEGKKHMTTTNWKQLYKAVDELYPAFKDQLMKELGSFSEQQMQVCYLMRIGLSKPQIQNITNLSRVTIWRWVKKFNWIQTTGLSNNKDASTL
;
A
#
# COMPACT_ATOMS: atom_id res chain seq x y z
N MET A 1 13.04 22.57 65.69
CA MET A 1 12.42 22.15 64.39
C MET A 1 10.92 22.33 64.53
N SER A 2 10.29 23.26 63.78
CA SER A 2 8.90 23.60 64.02
C SER A 2 7.96 22.50 63.54
N LEU A 3 6.84 22.29 64.22
CA LEU A 3 5.78 21.33 63.91
C LEU A 3 5.35 21.38 62.42
N ARG A 4 5.45 22.58 61.83
CA ARG A 4 5.17 22.80 60.38
C ARG A 4 6.19 22.08 59.43
N HIS A 5 7.45 21.89 59.83
CA HIS A 5 8.45 21.16 59.04
C HIS A 5 8.21 19.66 59.14
N PHE A 6 7.82 19.17 60.32
CA PHE A 6 7.48 17.75 60.51
C PHE A 6 6.23 17.35 59.72
N CYS A 7 5.18 18.18 59.72
CA CYS A 7 3.98 17.93 58.93
C CYS A 7 4.26 17.95 57.41
N LYS A 8 5.17 18.81 56.91
CA LYS A 8 5.56 18.81 55.50
C LYS A 8 6.35 17.56 55.11
N ILE A 9 7.26 17.11 55.98
CA ILE A 9 8.04 15.88 55.72
C ILE A 9 7.12 14.64 55.80
N ALA A 10 6.19 14.61 56.76
CA ALA A 10 5.20 13.54 56.87
C ALA A 10 4.22 13.52 55.68
N ALA A 11 3.78 14.69 55.18
CA ALA A 11 2.97 14.78 53.97
C ALA A 11 3.72 14.34 52.70
N ILE A 12 5.00 14.70 52.55
CA ILE A 12 5.85 14.25 51.46
C ILE A 12 6.10 12.73 51.55
N GLY A 13 6.32 12.21 52.76
CA GLY A 13 6.45 10.78 53.02
C GLY A 13 5.18 9.99 52.66
N LEU A 14 4.01 10.51 53.02
CA LEU A 14 2.70 9.90 52.66
C LEU A 14 2.44 9.93 51.14
N ILE A 15 2.82 11.01 50.46
CA ILE A 15 2.71 11.10 49.00
C ILE A 15 3.69 10.11 48.32
N LEU A 16 4.92 9.98 48.81
CA LEU A 16 5.88 8.99 48.30
C LEU A 16 5.42 7.55 48.54
N VAL A 17 4.86 7.23 49.69
CA VAL A 17 4.33 5.88 50.00
C VAL A 17 3.11 5.55 49.11
N SER A 18 2.25 6.54 48.80
CA SER A 18 1.14 6.32 47.88
C SER A 18 1.60 6.04 46.43
N PHE A 19 2.71 6.64 45.98
CA PHE A 19 3.31 6.33 44.69
C PHE A 19 3.89 4.91 44.65
N PHE A 20 4.57 4.44 45.67
CA PHE A 20 5.14 3.08 45.75
C PHE A 20 4.07 2.00 45.92
N SER A 21 2.94 2.28 46.59
CA SER A 21 1.85 1.32 46.75
C SER A 21 1.03 1.13 45.47
N CYS A 22 0.83 2.18 44.67
CA CYS A 22 0.20 2.08 43.34
C CYS A 22 1.06 1.29 42.36
N ASP A 23 2.37 1.42 42.41
CA ASP A 23 3.31 0.79 41.48
C ASP A 23 3.35 -0.74 41.67
N ASN A 24 3.29 -1.22 42.89
CA ASN A 24 3.35 -2.64 43.23
C ASN A 24 2.06 -3.41 42.79
N ASN A 25 0.89 -2.77 42.83
CA ASN A 25 -0.36 -3.40 42.36
C ASN A 25 -0.47 -3.40 40.84
N SER A 26 -0.06 -2.33 40.20
CA SER A 26 -0.01 -2.19 38.74
C SER A 26 0.98 -3.19 38.10
N SER A 27 2.14 -3.41 38.74
CA SER A 27 3.13 -4.41 38.32
C SER A 27 2.58 -5.83 38.41
N LYS A 28 1.86 -6.19 39.50
CA LYS A 28 1.21 -7.51 39.65
C LYS A 28 0.17 -7.76 38.55
N VAL A 29 -0.64 -6.76 38.24
CA VAL A 29 -1.67 -6.85 37.21
C VAL A 29 -1.02 -6.96 35.81
N SER A 30 0.05 -6.21 35.54
CA SER A 30 0.80 -6.32 34.29
C SER A 30 1.40 -7.71 34.09
N ASN A 31 2.04 -8.26 35.12
CA ASN A 31 2.60 -9.63 35.08
C ASN A 31 1.50 -10.69 34.82
N LYS A 32 0.29 -10.48 35.36
CA LYS A 32 -0.84 -11.37 35.11
C LYS A 32 -1.33 -11.26 33.66
N ILE A 33 -1.35 -10.06 33.09
CA ILE A 33 -1.65 -9.84 31.67
C ILE A 33 -0.63 -10.57 30.79
N ASP A 34 0.67 -10.45 31.09
CA ASP A 34 1.74 -11.11 30.35
C ASP A 34 1.64 -12.65 30.45
N TYR A 35 1.28 -13.16 31.65
CA TYR A 35 1.01 -14.59 31.82
C TYR A 35 -0.20 -15.05 30.98
N ILE A 36 -1.32 -14.32 31.02
CA ILE A 36 -2.50 -14.65 30.20
C ILE A 36 -2.14 -14.61 28.71
N LYS A 37 -1.32 -13.65 28.31
CA LYS A 37 -0.82 -13.57 26.92
C LYS A 37 -0.03 -14.82 26.53
N SER A 38 0.81 -15.36 27.41
CA SER A 38 1.63 -16.54 27.14
C SER A 38 0.82 -17.83 26.91
N ILE A 39 -0.36 -17.94 27.56
CA ILE A 39 -1.25 -19.11 27.40
C ILE A 39 -2.34 -18.88 26.36
N GLY A 40 -2.60 -17.63 25.98
CA GLY A 40 -3.71 -17.25 25.11
C GLY A 40 -3.65 -17.88 23.71
N ASP A 41 -2.45 -18.20 23.21
CA ASP A 41 -2.29 -18.83 21.90
C ASP A 41 -2.50 -20.36 21.95
N THR A 42 -2.33 -21.00 23.12
CA THR A 42 -2.45 -22.45 23.29
C THR A 42 -3.75 -22.87 23.95
N ASN A 43 -4.31 -22.04 24.83
CA ASN A 43 -5.58 -22.29 25.50
C ASN A 43 -6.41 -21.00 25.60
N PRO A 44 -7.03 -20.57 24.49
CA PRO A 44 -7.81 -19.32 24.43
C PRO A 44 -8.99 -19.31 25.40
N SER A 45 -9.64 -20.45 25.63
CA SER A 45 -10.79 -20.56 26.54
C SER A 45 -10.40 -20.28 28.00
N LEU A 46 -9.26 -20.84 28.45
CA LEU A 46 -8.72 -20.55 29.78
C LEU A 46 -8.29 -19.08 29.88
N ALA A 47 -7.59 -18.58 28.88
CA ALA A 47 -7.17 -17.18 28.82
C ALA A 47 -8.37 -16.22 28.90
N MET A 48 -9.48 -16.54 28.22
CA MET A 48 -10.71 -15.74 28.27
C MET A 48 -11.29 -15.72 29.67
N SER A 49 -11.44 -16.88 30.33
CA SER A 49 -11.97 -16.93 31.71
C SER A 49 -11.10 -16.16 32.71
N MET A 50 -9.78 -16.16 32.51
CA MET A 50 -8.84 -15.37 33.30
C MET A 50 -8.97 -13.87 33.03
N LEU A 51 -9.19 -13.45 31.80
CA LEU A 51 -9.48 -12.06 31.45
C LEU A 51 -10.78 -11.59 32.08
N ASP A 52 -11.84 -12.39 32.06
CA ASP A 52 -13.12 -12.06 32.67
C ASP A 52 -12.99 -11.92 34.18
N SER A 53 -12.19 -12.77 34.83
CA SER A 53 -11.89 -12.65 36.26
C SER A 53 -11.08 -11.39 36.60
N LEU A 54 -10.26 -10.91 35.67
CA LEU A 54 -9.43 -9.73 35.87
C LEU A 54 -10.20 -8.42 35.58
N ASP A 55 -11.26 -8.47 34.77
CA ASP A 55 -11.99 -7.29 34.25
C ASP A 55 -12.56 -6.43 35.40
N ILE A 56 -12.99 -7.03 36.50
CA ILE A 56 -13.53 -6.33 37.68
C ILE A 56 -12.52 -5.35 38.28
N ASN A 57 -11.23 -5.71 38.25
CA ASN A 57 -10.16 -4.95 38.90
C ASN A 57 -9.36 -4.06 37.95
N ILE A 58 -9.50 -4.27 36.63
CA ILE A 58 -8.67 -3.61 35.62
C ILE A 58 -9.00 -2.12 35.48
N ARG A 59 -10.25 -1.73 35.68
CA ARG A 59 -10.72 -0.36 35.47
C ARG A 59 -10.09 0.65 36.45
N ASN A 60 -9.50 0.18 37.55
CA ASN A 60 -8.78 1.00 38.50
C ASN A 60 -7.28 1.09 38.24
N GLN A 61 -6.80 0.50 37.14
CA GLN A 61 -5.40 0.51 36.76
C GLN A 61 -5.05 1.74 35.88
N PRO A 62 -3.78 2.10 35.76
CA PRO A 62 -3.34 3.12 34.83
C PRO A 62 -3.81 2.81 33.37
N GLU A 63 -4.12 3.87 32.62
CA GLU A 63 -4.67 3.73 31.25
C GLU A 63 -3.86 2.78 30.38
N ARG A 64 -2.52 2.82 30.46
CA ARG A 64 -1.64 1.92 29.71
C ARG A 64 -1.90 0.44 30.01
N VAL A 65 -2.16 0.10 31.27
CA VAL A 65 -2.45 -1.28 31.69
C VAL A 65 -3.83 -1.70 31.18
N ILE A 66 -4.82 -0.80 31.27
CA ILE A 66 -6.16 -1.03 30.73
C ILE A 66 -6.08 -1.29 29.23
N LYS A 67 -5.35 -0.46 28.48
CA LYS A 67 -5.23 -0.62 27.02
C LYS A 67 -4.49 -1.89 26.61
N LYS A 68 -3.48 -2.31 27.38
CA LYS A 68 -2.83 -3.62 27.18
C LYS A 68 -3.79 -4.78 27.43
N PHE A 69 -4.59 -4.69 28.47
CA PHE A 69 -5.62 -5.67 28.77
C PHE A 69 -6.69 -5.73 27.67
N ASP A 70 -7.19 -4.59 27.22
CA ASP A 70 -8.18 -4.53 26.13
C ASP A 70 -7.61 -5.10 24.82
N LEU A 71 -6.34 -4.84 24.51
CA LEU A 71 -5.66 -5.40 23.34
C LEU A 71 -5.49 -6.93 23.46
N LEU A 72 -5.10 -7.42 24.65
CA LEU A 72 -5.02 -8.84 24.92
C LEU A 72 -6.40 -9.52 24.80
N ARG A 73 -7.47 -8.85 25.23
CA ARG A 73 -8.83 -9.37 25.07
C ARG A 73 -9.18 -9.58 23.59
N LEU A 74 -8.88 -8.61 22.72
CA LEU A 74 -9.07 -8.81 21.26
C LEU A 74 -8.25 -9.98 20.73
N ARG A 75 -6.99 -10.12 21.18
CA ARG A 75 -6.14 -11.26 20.81
C ARG A 75 -6.77 -12.59 21.19
N VAL A 76 -7.20 -12.72 22.43
CA VAL A 76 -7.76 -13.97 22.94
C VAL A 76 -9.10 -14.28 22.28
N GLN A 77 -9.94 -13.28 22.00
CA GLN A 77 -11.18 -13.44 21.24
C GLN A 77 -10.92 -13.98 19.83
N ASP A 78 -9.97 -13.38 19.10
CA ASP A 78 -9.58 -13.85 17.75
C ASP A 78 -9.08 -15.32 17.81
N LYS A 79 -8.25 -15.67 18.81
CA LYS A 79 -7.76 -17.03 19.01
C LYS A 79 -8.84 -18.03 19.45
N ALA A 80 -9.86 -17.57 20.12
CA ALA A 80 -11.02 -18.36 20.53
C ALA A 80 -12.09 -18.45 19.42
N TYR A 81 -11.84 -17.90 18.23
CA TYR A 81 -12.78 -17.81 17.12
C TYR A 81 -14.10 -17.10 17.49
N ILE A 82 -14.05 -16.15 18.42
CA ILE A 82 -15.18 -15.32 18.78
C ILE A 82 -15.28 -14.18 17.78
N THR A 83 -16.28 -14.26 16.92
CA THR A 83 -16.53 -13.25 15.88
C THR A 83 -16.81 -11.88 16.48
N ALA A 84 -16.08 -10.87 16.02
CA ALA A 84 -16.28 -9.50 16.45
C ALA A 84 -17.62 -8.94 15.93
N THR A 85 -18.36 -8.25 16.79
CA THR A 85 -19.65 -7.61 16.46
C THR A 85 -19.56 -6.08 16.39
N SER A 86 -18.42 -5.49 16.77
CA SER A 86 -18.20 -4.04 16.82
C SER A 86 -16.72 -3.69 16.65
N ASP A 87 -16.45 -2.56 16.01
CA ASP A 87 -15.10 -2.02 15.81
C ASP A 87 -14.67 -0.98 16.86
N ILE A 88 -15.53 -0.66 17.84
CA ILE A 88 -15.29 0.41 18.80
C ILE A 88 -13.99 0.19 19.59
N ALA A 89 -13.81 -1.01 20.14
CA ALA A 89 -12.61 -1.35 20.90
C ALA A 89 -11.34 -1.27 20.04
N ALA A 90 -11.40 -1.84 18.83
CA ALA A 90 -10.28 -1.81 17.89
C ALA A 90 -9.86 -0.39 17.52
N LYS A 91 -10.81 0.50 17.22
CA LYS A 91 -10.54 1.92 16.93
C LYS A 91 -9.88 2.65 18.10
N GLN A 92 -10.38 2.44 19.31
CA GLN A 92 -9.81 3.05 20.51
C GLN A 92 -8.38 2.58 20.77
N LEU A 93 -8.12 1.29 20.60
CA LEU A 93 -6.79 0.70 20.78
C LEU A 93 -5.80 1.18 19.73
N VAL A 94 -6.20 1.21 18.47
CA VAL A 94 -5.37 1.76 17.39
C VAL A 94 -5.00 3.21 17.69
N THR A 95 -6.00 4.05 18.03
CA THR A 95 -5.77 5.47 18.35
C THR A 95 -4.82 5.67 19.52
N TYR A 96 -4.93 4.82 20.53
CA TYR A 96 -4.06 4.87 21.70
C TYR A 96 -2.62 4.43 21.39
N PHE A 97 -2.47 3.26 20.74
CA PHE A 97 -1.15 2.68 20.49
C PHE A 97 -0.40 3.40 19.35
N GLU A 98 -1.08 4.03 18.41
CA GLU A 98 -0.43 4.92 17.43
C GLU A 98 0.38 6.03 18.11
N LYS A 99 -0.12 6.57 19.21
CA LYS A 99 0.53 7.67 19.97
C LYS A 99 1.51 7.16 21.03
N ASN A 100 1.13 6.11 21.76
CA ASN A 100 1.79 5.71 23.01
C ASN A 100 2.43 4.32 22.93
N GLY A 101 2.27 3.57 21.83
CA GLY A 101 2.71 2.20 21.70
C GLY A 101 4.14 2.06 21.19
N THR A 102 4.80 0.98 21.62
CA THR A 102 6.01 0.44 20.97
C THR A 102 5.69 -0.08 19.58
N ALA A 103 6.69 -0.37 18.77
CA ALA A 103 6.49 -0.96 17.44
C ALA A 103 5.70 -2.28 17.53
N LEU A 104 6.03 -3.15 18.47
CA LEU A 104 5.31 -4.41 18.71
C LEU A 104 3.83 -4.18 19.09
N GLU A 105 3.55 -3.25 20.00
CA GLU A 105 2.19 -2.93 20.40
C GLU A 105 1.38 -2.29 19.25
N LYS A 106 2.02 -1.47 18.41
CA LYS A 106 1.39 -0.92 17.20
C LYS A 106 1.07 -2.01 16.18
N GLN A 107 2.03 -2.91 15.92
CA GLN A 107 1.82 -4.05 15.05
C GLN A 107 0.66 -4.91 15.53
N GLU A 108 0.62 -5.23 16.85
CA GLU A 108 -0.44 -6.03 17.47
C GLU A 108 -1.81 -5.33 17.39
N ALA A 109 -1.87 -4.02 17.67
CA ALA A 109 -3.11 -3.25 17.58
C ALA A 109 -3.65 -3.19 16.13
N TYR A 110 -2.78 -3.00 15.15
CA TYR A 110 -3.17 -3.01 13.75
C TYR A 110 -3.62 -4.40 13.29
N PHE A 111 -2.89 -5.45 13.68
CA PHE A 111 -3.25 -6.83 13.34
C PHE A 111 -4.65 -7.17 13.83
N TYR A 112 -4.94 -6.96 15.12
CA TYR A 112 -6.26 -7.29 15.68
C TYR A 112 -7.36 -6.32 15.23
N ALA A 113 -7.04 -5.09 14.88
CA ALA A 113 -8.00 -4.25 14.17
C ALA A 113 -8.33 -4.83 12.79
N GLY A 114 -7.33 -5.32 12.05
CA GLY A 114 -7.54 -6.06 10.80
C GLY A 114 -8.44 -7.28 10.98
N SER A 115 -8.21 -8.09 12.03
CA SER A 115 -9.04 -9.25 12.36
C SER A 115 -10.49 -8.86 12.68
N VAL A 116 -10.69 -7.81 13.49
CA VAL A 116 -12.03 -7.29 13.79
C VAL A 116 -12.77 -6.87 12.53
N TYR A 117 -12.12 -6.13 11.63
CA TYR A 117 -12.76 -5.72 10.38
C TYR A 117 -12.97 -6.88 9.40
N ARG A 118 -12.10 -7.90 9.39
CA ARG A 118 -12.34 -9.16 8.66
C ARG A 118 -13.62 -9.83 9.16
N ASP A 119 -13.80 -9.94 10.46
CA ASP A 119 -14.98 -10.55 11.07
C ASP A 119 -16.26 -9.76 10.80
N LEU A 120 -16.17 -8.43 10.76
CA LEU A 120 -17.26 -7.53 10.36
C LEU A 120 -17.51 -7.52 8.84
N GLN A 121 -16.78 -8.33 8.07
CA GLN A 121 -16.84 -8.38 6.61
C GLN A 121 -16.49 -7.03 5.93
N ASP A 122 -15.79 -6.16 6.62
CA ASP A 122 -15.29 -4.89 6.09
C ASP A 122 -13.87 -5.11 5.53
N THR A 123 -13.82 -5.77 4.39
CA THR A 123 -12.55 -6.10 3.72
C THR A 123 -11.64 -4.89 3.47
N PRO A 124 -12.15 -3.72 3.05
CA PRO A 124 -11.32 -2.53 2.86
C PRO A 124 -10.56 -2.12 4.12
N ARG A 125 -11.25 -2.04 5.27
CA ARG A 125 -10.60 -1.67 6.52
C ARG A 125 -9.71 -2.78 7.07
N ALA A 126 -10.10 -4.04 6.89
CA ALA A 126 -9.25 -5.18 7.25
C ALA A 126 -7.90 -5.10 6.51
N LEU A 127 -7.91 -4.92 5.18
CA LEU A 127 -6.71 -4.74 4.37
C LEU A 127 -5.87 -3.57 4.84
N LYS A 128 -6.49 -2.41 5.08
CA LYS A 128 -5.81 -1.21 5.59
C LYS A 128 -4.99 -1.51 6.85
N TYR A 129 -5.62 -2.16 7.83
CA TYR A 129 -4.95 -2.42 9.11
C TYR A 129 -3.91 -3.53 9.01
N PHE A 130 -4.14 -4.57 8.22
CA PHE A 130 -3.12 -5.59 7.95
C PHE A 130 -1.91 -5.00 7.21
N PHE A 131 -2.09 -4.07 6.28
CA PHE A 131 -0.97 -3.36 5.65
C PHE A 131 -0.21 -2.47 6.63
N LYS A 132 -0.92 -1.76 7.53
CA LYS A 132 -0.26 -1.02 8.61
C LYS A 132 0.56 -1.92 9.54
N ALA A 133 0.08 -3.12 9.84
CA ALA A 133 0.84 -4.09 10.63
C ALA A 133 2.10 -4.57 9.90
N LEU A 134 2.04 -4.78 8.58
CA LEU A 134 3.22 -5.11 7.76
C LEU A 134 4.21 -3.95 7.66
N GLU A 135 3.72 -2.72 7.54
CA GLU A 135 4.56 -1.52 7.49
C GLU A 135 5.43 -1.39 8.76
N ILE A 136 4.88 -1.73 9.93
CA ILE A 136 5.67 -1.80 11.17
C ILE A 136 6.77 -2.87 11.05
N ALA A 137 6.46 -4.05 10.51
CA ALA A 137 7.44 -5.12 10.35
C ALA A 137 8.55 -4.78 9.34
N GLU A 138 8.25 -3.98 8.32
CA GLU A 138 9.22 -3.53 7.32
C GLU A 138 10.11 -2.38 7.81
N ASN A 139 9.56 -1.47 8.62
CA ASN A 139 10.24 -0.23 9.03
C ASN A 139 10.82 -0.27 10.45
N SER A 140 10.56 -1.31 11.23
CA SER A 140 11.06 -1.45 12.60
C SER A 140 12.05 -2.61 12.73
N LYS A 141 13.08 -2.41 13.58
CA LYS A 141 13.97 -3.51 13.98
C LYS A 141 13.32 -4.47 14.99
N GLN A 142 12.25 -4.04 15.65
CA GLN A 142 11.53 -4.81 16.65
C GLN A 142 10.09 -5.03 16.15
N PHE A 143 9.79 -6.23 15.70
CA PHE A 143 8.47 -6.66 15.28
C PHE A 143 8.26 -8.13 15.59
N ASP A 144 6.99 -8.56 15.60
CA ASP A 144 6.61 -9.95 15.78
C ASP A 144 6.55 -10.64 14.42
N THR A 145 7.51 -11.52 14.16
CA THR A 145 7.61 -12.28 12.89
C THR A 145 6.45 -13.27 12.73
N VAL A 146 5.95 -13.87 13.83
CA VAL A 146 4.79 -14.77 13.77
C VAL A 146 3.54 -13.98 13.39
N MET A 147 3.38 -12.80 13.95
CA MET A 147 2.28 -11.90 13.58
C MET A 147 2.39 -11.42 12.13
N GLN A 148 3.60 -11.13 11.64
CA GLN A 148 3.82 -10.82 10.22
C GLN A 148 3.37 -11.98 9.32
N ARG A 149 3.74 -13.21 9.66
CA ARG A 149 3.28 -14.41 8.94
C ARG A 149 1.75 -14.52 8.97
N ASN A 150 1.13 -14.38 10.15
CA ASN A 150 -0.32 -14.42 10.29
C ASN A 150 -1.01 -13.29 9.52
N THR A 151 -0.33 -12.15 9.36
CA THR A 151 -0.83 -11.06 8.51
C THR A 151 -0.85 -11.47 7.04
N PHE A 152 0.18 -12.16 6.55
CA PHE A 152 0.17 -12.71 5.19
C PHE A 152 -0.95 -13.73 4.99
N SER A 153 -1.20 -14.59 5.99
CA SER A 153 -2.31 -15.54 6.00
C SER A 153 -3.67 -14.86 5.84
N ASN A 154 -3.92 -13.80 6.63
CA ASN A 154 -5.16 -13.03 6.54
C ASN A 154 -5.30 -12.28 5.19
N LEU A 155 -4.21 -11.73 4.67
CA LEU A 155 -4.21 -11.08 3.36
C LEU A 155 -4.48 -12.09 2.24
N HIS A 156 -3.89 -13.30 2.31
CA HIS A 156 -4.25 -14.39 1.41
C HIS A 156 -5.75 -14.66 1.45
N TYR A 157 -6.31 -14.88 2.65
CA TYR A 157 -7.74 -15.16 2.83
C TYR A 157 -8.63 -14.07 2.21
N LEU A 158 -8.33 -12.80 2.50
CA LEU A 158 -9.11 -11.67 1.98
C LEU A 158 -9.05 -11.58 0.45
N TYR A 159 -7.86 -11.69 -0.15
CA TYR A 159 -7.70 -11.65 -1.60
C TYR A 159 -8.31 -12.88 -2.30
N PHE A 160 -8.22 -14.06 -1.66
CA PHE A 160 -8.82 -15.28 -2.19
C PHE A 160 -10.35 -15.17 -2.24
N ASN A 161 -10.97 -14.63 -1.19
CA ASN A 161 -12.42 -14.44 -1.11
C ASN A 161 -12.95 -13.44 -2.15
N VAL A 162 -12.17 -12.43 -2.50
CA VAL A 162 -12.53 -11.48 -3.56
C VAL A 162 -12.06 -11.93 -4.96
N GLN A 163 -11.56 -13.16 -5.06
CA GLN A 163 -11.10 -13.80 -6.30
C GLN A 163 -9.91 -13.07 -6.99
N ASP A 164 -9.15 -12.26 -6.26
CA ASP A 164 -7.86 -11.77 -6.74
C ASP A 164 -6.78 -12.84 -6.47
N TYR A 165 -6.88 -13.94 -7.20
CA TYR A 165 -6.03 -15.12 -7.01
C TYR A 165 -4.53 -14.85 -7.19
N PRO A 166 -4.08 -13.99 -8.12
CA PRO A 166 -2.67 -13.63 -8.22
C PRO A 166 -2.12 -12.99 -6.95
N LYS A 167 -2.91 -12.12 -6.29
CA LYS A 167 -2.52 -11.54 -5.02
C LYS A 167 -2.63 -12.52 -3.87
N ALA A 168 -3.67 -13.33 -3.83
CA ALA A 168 -3.78 -14.41 -2.86
C ALA A 168 -2.54 -15.32 -2.91
N TYR A 169 -2.11 -15.73 -4.10
CA TYR A 169 -0.88 -16.51 -4.29
C TYR A 169 0.37 -15.76 -3.82
N GLU A 170 0.50 -14.48 -4.13
CA GLU A 170 1.61 -13.65 -3.66
C GLU A 170 1.75 -13.71 -2.13
N TYR A 171 0.64 -13.54 -1.40
CA TYR A 171 0.65 -13.55 0.07
C TYR A 171 0.81 -14.96 0.64
N ALA A 172 0.21 -15.99 0.04
CA ALA A 172 0.47 -17.38 0.42
C ALA A 172 1.95 -17.76 0.26
N MET A 173 2.59 -17.27 -0.80
CA MET A 173 4.02 -17.49 -1.03
C MET A 173 4.89 -16.72 -0.02
N LYS A 174 4.52 -15.51 0.36
CA LYS A 174 5.20 -14.74 1.42
C LYS A 174 5.05 -15.44 2.77
N GLU A 175 3.85 -15.92 3.10
CA GLU A 175 3.56 -16.72 4.29
C GLU A 175 4.46 -17.97 4.33
N TYR A 176 4.51 -18.71 3.23
CA TYR A 176 5.30 -19.94 3.11
C TYR A 176 6.80 -19.69 3.26
N LYS A 177 7.35 -18.72 2.56
CA LYS A 177 8.78 -18.36 2.67
C LYS A 177 9.16 -17.91 4.07
N LEU A 178 8.32 -17.11 4.72
CA LEU A 178 8.56 -16.66 6.09
C LEU A 178 8.45 -17.83 7.07
N SER A 179 7.47 -18.73 6.89
CA SER A 179 7.29 -19.95 7.68
C SER A 179 8.51 -20.88 7.58
N GLN A 180 9.09 -21.02 6.39
CA GLN A 180 10.33 -21.75 6.17
C GLN A 180 11.51 -21.11 6.92
N SER A 181 11.65 -19.78 6.85
CA SER A 181 12.76 -19.05 7.47
C SER A 181 12.76 -19.17 9.01
N ILE A 182 11.58 -19.34 9.62
CA ILE A 182 11.43 -19.52 11.08
C ILE A 182 11.28 -20.98 11.49
N ASN A 183 11.46 -21.93 10.56
CA ASN A 183 11.28 -23.37 10.76
C ASN A 183 9.92 -23.76 11.38
N LYS A 184 8.85 -23.03 11.03
CA LYS A 184 7.50 -23.25 11.55
C LYS A 184 6.47 -23.17 10.42
N ILE A 185 6.39 -24.23 9.62
CA ILE A 185 5.37 -24.35 8.57
C ILE A 185 4.11 -24.97 9.20
N GLU A 186 3.03 -24.20 9.17
CA GLU A 186 1.71 -24.65 9.64
C GLU A 186 0.91 -25.26 8.48
N LEU A 187 -0.02 -26.15 8.80
CA LEU A 187 -0.86 -26.82 7.79
C LEU A 187 -1.67 -25.81 6.98
N THR A 188 -2.21 -24.78 7.64
CA THR A 188 -2.96 -23.68 7.00
C THR A 188 -2.13 -22.99 5.92
N CYS A 189 -0.86 -22.77 6.17
CA CYS A 189 0.06 -22.17 5.19
C CYS A 189 0.19 -23.04 3.92
N LEU A 190 0.33 -24.36 4.09
CA LEU A 190 0.38 -25.29 2.96
C LEU A 190 -0.96 -25.32 2.22
N MET A 191 -2.09 -25.26 2.94
CA MET A 191 -3.42 -25.21 2.33
C MET A 191 -3.61 -23.93 1.52
N HIS A 192 -3.25 -22.76 2.05
CA HIS A 192 -3.32 -21.47 1.34
C HIS A 192 -2.51 -21.50 0.03
N LEU A 193 -1.29 -22.01 0.10
CA LEU A 193 -0.44 -22.12 -1.08
C LEU A 193 -1.01 -23.12 -2.10
N GLY A 194 -1.45 -24.29 -1.65
CA GLY A 194 -2.06 -25.31 -2.48
C GLY A 194 -3.34 -24.80 -3.18
N MET A 195 -4.23 -24.14 -2.44
CA MET A 195 -5.46 -23.55 -2.97
C MET A 195 -5.16 -22.49 -4.04
N SER A 196 -4.22 -21.59 -3.75
CA SER A 196 -3.80 -20.56 -4.71
C SER A 196 -3.21 -21.17 -5.99
N LEU A 197 -2.38 -22.18 -5.87
CA LEU A 197 -1.81 -22.90 -7.01
C LEU A 197 -2.89 -23.64 -7.82
N THR A 198 -3.90 -24.18 -7.14
CA THR A 198 -5.03 -24.88 -7.80
C THR A 198 -5.83 -23.93 -8.68
N VAL A 199 -6.21 -22.77 -8.15
CA VAL A 199 -7.02 -21.79 -8.91
C VAL A 199 -6.22 -21.08 -10.02
N LEU A 200 -4.89 -21.07 -9.91
CA LEU A 200 -3.97 -20.56 -10.93
C LEU A 200 -3.53 -21.65 -11.93
N ASP A 201 -4.20 -22.79 -11.94
CA ASP A 201 -3.95 -23.94 -12.84
C ASP A 201 -2.53 -24.53 -12.74
N SER A 202 -1.85 -24.29 -11.63
CA SER A 202 -0.53 -24.86 -11.33
C SER A 202 -0.65 -26.24 -10.66
N ILE A 203 -1.38 -27.15 -11.31
CA ILE A 203 -1.87 -28.42 -10.76
C ILE A 203 -0.76 -29.30 -10.18
N LYS A 204 0.35 -29.42 -10.89
CA LYS A 204 1.48 -30.26 -10.42
C LYS A 204 2.02 -29.75 -9.09
N GLN A 205 2.26 -28.44 -9.00
CA GLN A 205 2.77 -27.82 -7.77
C GLN A 205 1.75 -27.88 -6.64
N ALA A 206 0.46 -27.67 -6.93
CA ALA A 206 -0.61 -27.82 -5.94
C ALA A 206 -0.63 -29.21 -5.31
N LYS A 207 -0.56 -30.27 -6.12
CA LYS A 207 -0.49 -31.68 -5.64
C LYS A 207 0.72 -31.91 -4.75
N GLU A 208 1.87 -31.39 -5.09
CA GLU A 208 3.09 -31.49 -4.28
C GLU A 208 2.91 -30.84 -2.90
N ILE A 209 2.36 -29.63 -2.86
CA ILE A 209 2.12 -28.90 -1.61
C ILE A 209 1.08 -29.62 -0.74
N TYR A 210 -0.03 -30.07 -1.31
CA TYR A 210 -1.04 -30.83 -0.58
C TYR A 210 -0.49 -32.17 -0.07
N LYS A 211 0.39 -32.83 -0.83
CA LYS A 211 1.07 -34.04 -0.39
C LYS A 211 1.96 -33.77 0.81
N ILE A 212 2.72 -32.69 0.82
CA ILE A 212 3.51 -32.26 1.99
C ILE A 212 2.61 -32.09 3.22
N ALA A 213 1.45 -31.41 3.05
CA ALA A 213 0.48 -31.24 4.14
C ALA A 213 -0.03 -32.60 4.67
N LEU A 214 -0.41 -33.51 3.78
CA LEU A 214 -0.90 -34.84 4.14
C LEU A 214 0.18 -35.70 4.83
N ASP A 215 1.41 -35.65 4.33
CA ASP A 215 2.54 -36.38 4.93
C ASP A 215 2.87 -35.82 6.33
N THR A 216 2.77 -34.48 6.52
CA THR A 216 2.92 -33.81 7.82
C THR A 216 1.86 -34.28 8.82
N ILE A 217 0.58 -34.35 8.42
CA ILE A 217 -0.52 -34.88 9.25
C ILE A 217 -0.29 -36.34 9.57
N SER A 218 0.07 -37.13 8.57
CA SER A 218 0.25 -38.58 8.73
C SER A 218 1.38 -38.95 9.70
N SER A 219 2.42 -38.12 9.76
CA SER A 219 3.59 -38.34 10.62
C SER A 219 3.42 -37.79 12.04
N ASN A 220 2.45 -36.86 12.27
CA ASN A 220 2.23 -36.26 13.58
C ASN A 220 0.88 -36.68 14.18
N PRO A 221 0.88 -37.52 15.26
CA PRO A 221 -0.37 -37.99 15.88
C PRO A 221 -1.30 -36.87 16.34
N GLN A 222 -0.76 -35.74 16.83
CA GLN A 222 -1.55 -34.61 17.33
C GLN A 222 -2.31 -33.88 16.21
N LEU A 223 -1.79 -33.90 14.99
CA LEU A 223 -2.42 -33.26 13.81
C LEU A 223 -3.43 -34.18 13.12
N LYS A 224 -3.47 -35.46 13.44
CA LYS A 224 -4.43 -36.42 12.83
C LYS A 224 -5.88 -36.10 13.18
N GLU A 225 -6.12 -35.37 14.26
CA GLU A 225 -7.46 -34.92 14.69
C GLU A 225 -7.95 -33.68 13.95
N ASP A 226 -7.11 -33.04 13.15
CA ASP A 226 -7.49 -31.87 12.34
C ASP A 226 -8.35 -32.30 11.15
N HIS A 227 -9.63 -32.57 11.45
CA HIS A 227 -10.60 -33.02 10.46
C HIS A 227 -10.90 -31.98 9.39
N GLU A 228 -10.81 -30.69 9.68
CA GLU A 228 -11.09 -29.63 8.72
C GLU A 228 -10.04 -29.61 7.61
N VAL A 229 -8.77 -29.67 7.97
CA VAL A 229 -7.68 -29.75 6.97
C VAL A 229 -7.75 -31.06 6.20
N LEU A 230 -8.04 -32.19 6.87
CA LEU A 230 -8.20 -33.48 6.20
C LEU A 230 -9.36 -33.50 5.20
N CYS A 231 -10.52 -32.91 5.52
CA CYS A 231 -11.64 -32.74 4.59
C CYS A 231 -11.24 -31.85 3.40
N SER A 232 -10.55 -30.75 3.66
CA SER A 232 -10.04 -29.86 2.60
C SER A 232 -9.04 -30.59 1.69
N LEU A 233 -8.12 -31.37 2.24
CA LEU A 233 -7.17 -32.19 1.46
C LEU A 233 -7.90 -33.25 0.63
N LEU A 234 -8.87 -33.97 1.21
CA LEU A 234 -9.67 -34.95 0.49
C LEU A 234 -10.39 -34.32 -0.70
N PHE A 235 -11.03 -33.18 -0.48
CA PHE A 235 -11.67 -32.41 -1.54
C PHE A 235 -10.67 -32.03 -2.64
N ASN A 236 -9.55 -31.39 -2.26
CA ASN A 236 -8.58 -30.88 -3.23
C ASN A 236 -7.93 -32.03 -4.04
N PHE A 237 -7.56 -33.13 -3.41
CA PHE A 237 -7.05 -34.29 -4.15
C PHE A 237 -8.10 -34.92 -5.06
N SER A 238 -9.37 -34.94 -4.64
CA SER A 238 -10.47 -35.41 -5.47
C SER A 238 -10.68 -34.52 -6.68
N TYR A 239 -10.73 -33.21 -6.46
CA TYR A 239 -10.84 -32.21 -7.52
C TYR A 239 -9.67 -32.28 -8.52
N LEU A 240 -8.45 -32.46 -8.01
CA LEU A 240 -7.24 -32.58 -8.82
C LEU A 240 -7.06 -33.99 -9.41
N LYS A 241 -8.02 -34.89 -9.22
CA LYS A 241 -8.01 -36.26 -9.71
C LYS A 241 -6.77 -37.07 -9.26
N ASP A 242 -6.40 -36.94 -8.00
CA ASP A 242 -5.35 -37.71 -7.37
C ASP A 242 -5.96 -38.78 -6.44
N SER A 243 -6.41 -39.88 -7.03
CA SER A 243 -7.12 -40.93 -6.32
C SER A 243 -6.28 -41.62 -5.23
N VAL A 244 -4.96 -41.62 -5.37
CA VAL A 244 -4.05 -42.22 -4.40
C VAL A 244 -4.03 -41.42 -3.11
N GLN A 245 -3.77 -40.14 -3.20
CA GLN A 245 -3.71 -39.25 -2.03
C GLN A 245 -5.12 -39.01 -1.45
N ALA A 246 -6.14 -38.90 -2.29
CA ALA A 246 -7.53 -38.84 -1.85
C ALA A 246 -7.91 -40.06 -1.00
N SER A 247 -7.53 -41.29 -1.43
CA SER A 247 -7.80 -42.50 -0.66
C SER A 247 -7.06 -42.54 0.68
N ARG A 248 -5.86 -41.97 0.77
CA ARG A 248 -5.14 -41.80 2.05
C ARG A 248 -5.90 -40.86 2.99
N CYS A 249 -6.34 -39.69 2.51
CA CYS A 249 -7.15 -38.74 3.29
C CYS A 249 -8.46 -39.40 3.77
N TYR A 250 -9.16 -40.09 2.87
CA TYR A 250 -10.43 -40.76 3.19
C TYR A 250 -10.27 -41.77 4.33
N LYS A 251 -9.19 -42.59 4.31
CA LYS A 251 -8.87 -43.49 5.40
C LYS A 251 -8.68 -42.79 6.74
N LEU A 252 -7.86 -41.73 6.76
CA LEU A 252 -7.61 -40.98 7.98
C LEU A 252 -8.91 -40.35 8.54
N LEU A 253 -9.80 -39.85 7.67
CA LEU A 253 -11.09 -39.31 8.09
C LEU A 253 -12.06 -40.37 8.61
N GLN A 254 -12.01 -41.60 8.10
CA GLN A 254 -12.82 -42.69 8.62
C GLN A 254 -12.46 -43.06 10.07
N ASP A 255 -11.17 -43.00 10.41
CA ASP A 255 -10.69 -43.28 11.77
C ASP A 255 -11.17 -42.26 12.81
N LEU A 256 -11.57 -41.03 12.37
CA LEU A 256 -12.04 -39.96 13.27
C LEU A 256 -13.53 -40.05 13.65
N ASN A 257 -14.30 -40.96 13.05
CA ASN A 257 -15.72 -41.17 13.34
C ASN A 257 -16.56 -39.85 13.40
N LEU A 258 -16.32 -38.94 12.48
CA LEU A 258 -17.02 -37.64 12.44
C LEU A 258 -18.54 -37.84 12.22
N ASP A 259 -19.33 -36.99 12.91
CA ASP A 259 -20.79 -36.99 12.77
C ASP A 259 -21.24 -36.69 11.33
N ASP A 260 -22.40 -37.22 10.95
CA ASP A 260 -23.05 -36.97 9.66
C ASP A 260 -23.61 -35.55 9.51
N SER A 261 -23.69 -34.79 10.58
CA SER A 261 -23.96 -33.34 10.56
C SER A 261 -22.79 -32.50 10.04
N ASN A 262 -21.57 -33.07 9.90
CA ASN A 262 -20.41 -32.35 9.41
C ASN A 262 -20.46 -32.20 7.87
N ASP A 263 -20.89 -31.02 7.41
CA ASP A 263 -21.06 -30.73 5.99
C ASP A 263 -19.73 -30.69 5.21
N ALA A 264 -18.62 -30.30 5.86
CA ALA A 264 -17.30 -30.33 5.23
C ALA A 264 -16.87 -31.77 4.90
N LYS A 265 -17.08 -32.70 5.85
CA LYS A 265 -16.89 -34.15 5.62
C LYS A 265 -17.76 -34.66 4.49
N ASN A 266 -19.06 -34.36 4.56
CA ASN A 266 -20.02 -34.86 3.59
C ASN A 266 -19.69 -34.38 2.17
N TYR A 267 -19.27 -33.13 2.02
CA TYR A 267 -18.88 -32.59 0.73
C TYR A 267 -17.60 -33.25 0.19
N ALA A 268 -16.57 -33.34 1.02
CA ALA A 268 -15.31 -34.00 0.65
C ALA A 268 -15.52 -35.47 0.28
N TYR A 269 -16.39 -36.18 1.01
CA TYR A 269 -16.77 -37.55 0.71
C TYR A 269 -17.52 -37.67 -0.62
N GLY A 270 -18.46 -36.74 -0.88
CA GLY A 270 -19.19 -36.69 -2.13
C GLY A 270 -18.25 -36.61 -3.34
N GLU A 271 -17.32 -35.67 -3.31
CA GLU A 271 -16.30 -35.50 -4.35
C GLU A 271 -15.36 -36.70 -4.48
N PHE A 272 -14.93 -37.27 -3.35
CA PHE A 272 -14.12 -38.49 -3.36
C PHE A 272 -14.86 -39.66 -3.99
N PHE A 273 -16.13 -39.88 -3.63
CA PHE A 273 -16.92 -40.98 -4.19
C PHE A 273 -17.16 -40.82 -5.69
N LEU A 274 -17.29 -39.57 -6.19
CA LEU A 274 -17.31 -39.32 -7.63
C LEU A 274 -15.99 -39.71 -8.29
N LEU A 275 -14.86 -39.33 -7.68
CA LEU A 275 -13.53 -39.70 -8.18
C LEU A 275 -13.35 -41.22 -8.31
N VAL A 276 -13.81 -41.98 -7.32
CA VAL A 276 -13.71 -43.45 -7.30
C VAL A 276 -14.94 -44.15 -7.93
N ARG A 277 -15.78 -43.40 -8.64
CA ARG A 277 -16.97 -43.89 -9.37
C ARG A 277 -18.04 -44.57 -8.52
N LYS A 278 -18.15 -44.22 -7.24
CA LYS A 278 -19.18 -44.73 -6.30
C LYS A 278 -20.35 -43.72 -6.27
N LYS A 279 -21.13 -43.71 -7.33
CA LYS A 279 -22.17 -42.67 -7.59
C LYS A 279 -23.22 -42.62 -6.49
N GLU A 280 -23.73 -43.74 -6.03
CA GLU A 280 -24.77 -43.82 -4.99
C GLU A 280 -24.27 -43.27 -3.64
N ALA A 281 -23.01 -43.56 -3.29
CA ALA A 281 -22.38 -43.06 -2.10
C ALA A 281 -22.18 -41.53 -2.18
N ALA A 282 -21.82 -40.99 -3.36
CA ALA A 282 -21.72 -39.56 -3.60
C ALA A 282 -23.08 -38.87 -3.44
N ILE A 283 -24.13 -39.42 -4.03
CA ILE A 283 -25.51 -38.93 -3.89
C ILE A 283 -25.91 -38.89 -2.40
N SER A 284 -25.65 -39.94 -1.67
CA SER A 284 -25.95 -39.99 -0.24
C SER A 284 -25.22 -38.90 0.54
N ALA A 285 -23.92 -38.70 0.29
CA ALA A 285 -23.13 -37.70 0.98
C ALA A 285 -23.63 -36.27 0.69
N PHE A 286 -23.90 -35.92 -0.56
CA PHE A 286 -24.44 -34.60 -0.91
C PHE A 286 -25.86 -34.36 -0.37
N ASN A 287 -26.71 -35.41 -0.34
CA ASN A 287 -28.06 -35.29 0.23
C ASN A 287 -28.05 -35.02 1.74
N ARG A 288 -27.05 -35.51 2.50
CA ARG A 288 -26.89 -35.16 3.92
C ARG A 288 -26.72 -33.67 4.10
N ILE A 289 -25.92 -33.00 3.24
CA ILE A 289 -25.75 -31.54 3.28
C ILE A 289 -27.09 -30.82 3.07
N LEU A 290 -27.87 -31.28 2.08
CA LEU A 290 -29.19 -30.70 1.81
C LEU A 290 -30.20 -30.95 2.95
N HIS A 291 -30.01 -32.04 3.71
CA HIS A 291 -30.82 -32.35 4.88
C HIS A 291 -30.43 -31.50 6.09
N ASN A 292 -29.13 -31.30 6.33
CA ASN A 292 -28.60 -30.56 7.48
C ASN A 292 -29.00 -29.08 7.43
N LYS A 293 -28.99 -28.47 6.25
CA LYS A 293 -29.39 -27.05 6.01
C LYS A 293 -28.60 -26.03 6.84
N THR A 294 -27.35 -26.32 7.15
CA THR A 294 -26.53 -25.51 8.04
C THR A 294 -25.75 -24.43 7.28
N ASP A 295 -25.35 -24.69 6.03
CA ASP A 295 -24.50 -23.82 5.23
C ASP A 295 -25.05 -23.68 3.81
N LEU A 296 -25.53 -22.47 3.46
CA LEU A 296 -26.10 -22.18 2.14
C LEU A 296 -25.11 -22.40 1.00
N LEU A 297 -23.82 -22.13 1.22
CA LEU A 297 -22.79 -22.33 0.20
C LEU A 297 -22.56 -23.82 -0.06
N ARG A 298 -22.49 -24.62 0.99
CA ARG A 298 -22.38 -26.08 0.88
C ARG A 298 -23.61 -26.70 0.24
N MET A 299 -24.79 -26.20 0.56
CA MET A 299 -26.04 -26.62 -0.09
C MET A 299 -26.01 -26.30 -1.60
N TYR A 300 -25.52 -25.10 -1.96
CA TYR A 300 -25.34 -24.70 -3.36
C TYR A 300 -24.40 -25.66 -4.09
N ASP A 301 -23.22 -25.93 -3.54
CA ASP A 301 -22.22 -26.84 -4.13
C ASP A 301 -22.78 -28.27 -4.26
N ALA A 302 -23.46 -28.77 -3.21
CA ALA A 302 -24.07 -30.09 -3.20
C ALA A 302 -25.21 -30.21 -4.24
N SER A 303 -26.09 -29.20 -4.33
CA SER A 303 -27.19 -29.20 -5.32
C SER A 303 -26.65 -29.15 -6.74
N LYS A 304 -25.58 -28.41 -6.99
CA LYS A 304 -24.88 -28.36 -8.28
C LYS A 304 -24.27 -29.73 -8.64
N ALA A 305 -23.57 -30.35 -7.70
CA ALA A 305 -23.00 -31.68 -7.88
C ALA A 305 -24.08 -32.72 -8.19
N LEU A 306 -25.18 -32.74 -7.41
CA LEU A 306 -26.32 -33.63 -7.64
C LEU A 306 -26.98 -33.38 -8.98
N PHE A 307 -27.16 -32.11 -9.40
CA PHE A 307 -27.67 -31.78 -10.73
C PHE A 307 -26.82 -32.45 -11.82
N HIS A 308 -25.52 -32.32 -11.78
CA HIS A 308 -24.62 -32.96 -12.75
C HIS A 308 -24.76 -34.49 -12.73
N ILE A 309 -24.79 -35.09 -11.55
CA ILE A 309 -24.93 -36.54 -11.38
C ILE A 309 -26.24 -37.04 -11.98
N TYR A 310 -27.36 -36.39 -11.69
CA TYR A 310 -28.66 -36.79 -12.19
C TYR A 310 -28.82 -36.52 -13.68
N ASN A 311 -28.28 -35.42 -14.17
CA ASN A 311 -28.31 -35.07 -15.59
C ASN A 311 -27.51 -36.08 -16.45
N GLU A 312 -26.30 -36.45 -16.01
CA GLU A 312 -25.53 -37.53 -16.65
C GLU A 312 -26.24 -38.87 -16.60
N GLY A 313 -26.95 -39.16 -15.51
CA GLY A 313 -27.77 -40.36 -15.34
C GLY A 313 -29.11 -40.32 -16.08
N LYS A 314 -29.42 -39.25 -16.85
CA LYS A 314 -30.69 -39.02 -17.56
C LYS A 314 -31.91 -39.03 -16.63
N GLN A 315 -31.75 -38.72 -15.36
CA GLN A 315 -32.80 -38.61 -14.34
C GLN A 315 -33.34 -37.19 -14.34
N VAL A 316 -34.19 -36.89 -15.33
CA VAL A 316 -34.63 -35.52 -15.67
C VAL A 316 -35.36 -34.85 -14.52
N VAL A 317 -36.18 -35.60 -13.78
CA VAL A 317 -37.03 -35.05 -12.68
C VAL A 317 -36.11 -34.61 -11.52
N GLU A 318 -35.21 -35.46 -11.11
CA GLU A 318 -34.25 -35.20 -10.05
C GLU A 318 -33.28 -34.10 -10.45
N ALA A 319 -32.81 -34.11 -11.69
CA ALA A 319 -31.95 -33.06 -12.22
C ALA A 319 -32.65 -31.69 -12.18
N ASN A 320 -33.90 -31.60 -12.65
CA ASN A 320 -34.68 -30.37 -12.61
C ASN A 320 -34.94 -29.88 -11.17
N LYS A 321 -35.21 -30.81 -10.23
CA LYS A 321 -35.35 -30.46 -8.82
C LYS A 321 -34.07 -29.82 -8.27
N MET A 322 -32.92 -30.41 -8.58
CA MET A 322 -31.61 -29.87 -8.13
C MET A 322 -31.25 -28.57 -8.84
N ALA A 323 -31.61 -28.43 -10.14
CA ALA A 323 -31.42 -27.18 -10.86
C ALA A 323 -32.20 -26.03 -10.22
N ASN A 324 -33.49 -26.25 -9.89
CA ASN A 324 -34.33 -25.23 -9.24
C ASN A 324 -33.78 -24.85 -7.85
N LEU A 325 -33.35 -25.86 -7.07
CA LEU A 325 -32.71 -25.60 -5.78
C LEU A 325 -31.42 -24.80 -5.93
N PHE A 326 -30.56 -25.23 -6.84
CA PHE A 326 -29.31 -24.56 -7.17
C PHE A 326 -29.53 -23.08 -7.56
N VAL A 327 -30.54 -22.80 -8.43
CA VAL A 327 -30.84 -21.42 -8.83
C VAL A 327 -31.37 -20.62 -7.64
N SER A 328 -32.27 -21.17 -6.82
CA SER A 328 -32.80 -20.47 -5.65
C SER A 328 -31.73 -20.17 -4.59
N LEU A 329 -30.76 -21.08 -4.42
CA LEU A 329 -29.64 -20.88 -3.55
C LEU A 329 -28.65 -19.82 -4.11
N CYS A 330 -28.50 -19.80 -5.44
CA CYS A 330 -27.68 -18.78 -6.12
C CYS A 330 -28.22 -17.36 -5.87
N ASP A 331 -29.55 -17.20 -5.94
CA ASP A 331 -30.21 -15.93 -5.64
C ASP A 331 -30.06 -15.53 -4.14
N SER A 332 -30.04 -16.54 -3.27
CA SER A 332 -29.90 -16.34 -1.82
C SER A 332 -28.46 -16.03 -1.39
N ILE A 333 -27.48 -16.59 -2.10
CA ILE A 333 -26.05 -16.31 -1.90
C ILE A 333 -25.72 -15.05 -2.69
N ASP A 334 -25.80 -13.90 -2.05
CA ASP A 334 -25.57 -12.58 -2.66
C ASP A 334 -24.17 -12.48 -3.31
N LEU A 335 -24.06 -13.13 -4.49
CA LEU A 335 -22.83 -13.10 -5.30
C LEU A 335 -22.52 -11.69 -5.82
N GLY A 336 -23.53 -10.82 -5.89
CA GLY A 336 -23.37 -9.41 -6.23
C GLY A 336 -22.54 -8.65 -5.19
N LYS A 337 -22.73 -8.95 -3.90
CA LYS A 337 -21.91 -8.36 -2.83
C LYS A 337 -20.42 -8.74 -2.95
N ARG A 338 -20.11 -9.94 -3.45
CA ARG A 338 -18.73 -10.35 -3.70
C ARG A 338 -18.07 -9.54 -4.82
N GLN A 339 -18.81 -9.23 -5.88
CA GLN A 339 -18.31 -8.41 -6.99
C GLN A 339 -18.16 -6.93 -6.57
N GLU A 340 -19.12 -6.42 -5.80
CA GLU A 340 -19.07 -5.07 -5.24
C GLU A 340 -17.92 -4.94 -4.22
N LEU A 341 -17.72 -5.99 -3.39
CA LEU A 341 -16.60 -6.09 -2.47
C LEU A 341 -15.27 -6.14 -3.21
N ALA A 342 -15.18 -6.89 -4.31
CA ALA A 342 -13.97 -6.95 -5.14
C ALA A 342 -13.65 -5.59 -5.79
N ALA A 343 -14.68 -4.86 -6.23
CA ALA A 343 -14.53 -3.50 -6.75
C ALA A 343 -14.08 -2.54 -5.65
N THR A 344 -14.61 -2.67 -4.44
CA THR A 344 -14.26 -1.85 -3.28
C THR A 344 -12.81 -2.11 -2.84
N VAL A 345 -12.39 -3.37 -2.78
CA VAL A 345 -10.99 -3.76 -2.47
C VAL A 345 -10.02 -3.21 -3.51
N LYS A 346 -10.39 -3.28 -4.80
CA LYS A 346 -9.59 -2.72 -5.90
C LYS A 346 -9.46 -1.20 -5.77
N ASN A 347 -10.56 -0.52 -5.45
CA ASN A 347 -10.58 0.93 -5.28
C ASN A 347 -9.76 1.37 -4.06
N GLU A 348 -9.77 0.61 -2.95
CA GLU A 348 -9.01 0.96 -1.76
C GLU A 348 -7.51 0.65 -1.90
N TYR A 349 -7.15 -0.41 -2.61
CA TYR A 349 -5.76 -0.63 -3.01
C TYR A 349 -5.25 0.53 -3.91
N GLN A 350 -6.09 0.97 -4.84
CA GLN A 350 -5.78 2.12 -5.68
C GLN A 350 -5.65 3.40 -4.82
N TYR A 351 -6.55 3.60 -3.86
CA TYR A 351 -6.51 4.68 -2.89
C TYR A 351 -5.22 4.68 -2.06
N HIS A 352 -4.78 3.51 -1.55
CA HIS A 352 -3.50 3.41 -0.84
C HIS A 352 -2.29 3.70 -1.74
N LYS A 353 -2.34 3.24 -2.98
CA LYS A 353 -1.30 3.54 -3.96
C LYS A 353 -1.27 5.03 -4.30
N ASP A 354 -2.43 5.64 -4.37
CA ASP A 354 -2.56 7.08 -4.60
C ASP A 354 -2.17 7.89 -3.37
N GLN A 355 -2.51 7.43 -2.15
CA GLN A 355 -1.99 8.01 -0.90
C GLN A 355 -0.46 7.90 -0.79
N GLN A 356 0.12 6.76 -1.15
CA GLN A 356 1.58 6.63 -1.19
C GLN A 356 2.21 7.56 -2.24
N ARG A 357 1.54 7.76 -3.38
CA ARG A 357 1.97 8.73 -4.39
C ARG A 357 1.84 10.16 -3.89
N GLU A 358 0.71 10.51 -3.26
CA GLU A 358 0.52 11.80 -2.62
C GLU A 358 1.57 12.05 -1.54
N GLN A 359 1.84 11.06 -0.68
CA GLN A 359 2.87 11.17 0.35
C GLN A 359 4.27 11.35 -0.25
N LYS A 360 4.57 10.65 -1.36
CA LYS A 360 5.83 10.87 -2.10
C LYS A 360 5.90 12.28 -2.67
N ILE A 361 4.81 12.76 -3.26
CA ILE A 361 4.73 14.13 -3.78
C ILE A 361 4.87 15.17 -2.66
N ILE A 362 4.26 14.93 -1.51
CA ILE A 362 4.40 15.80 -0.32
C ILE A 362 5.85 15.79 0.16
N ASN A 363 6.47 14.62 0.31
CA ASN A 363 7.86 14.48 0.72
C ASN A 363 8.84 15.13 -0.29
N GLU A 364 8.57 14.99 -1.59
CA GLU A 364 9.34 15.68 -2.63
C GLU A 364 9.15 17.21 -2.58
N LYS A 365 7.94 17.67 -2.32
CA LYS A 365 7.64 19.09 -2.13
C LYS A 365 8.32 19.65 -0.88
N GLU A 366 8.28 18.94 0.25
CA GLU A 366 9.00 19.31 1.47
C GLU A 366 10.52 19.31 1.26
N ARG A 367 11.03 18.35 0.52
CA ARG A 367 12.44 18.29 0.13
C ARG A 367 12.81 19.49 -0.76
N LEU A 368 11.98 19.82 -1.74
CA LEU A 368 12.17 21.00 -2.58
C LEU A 368 12.10 22.29 -1.77
N GLN A 369 11.15 22.41 -0.84
CA GLN A 369 11.06 23.56 0.08
C GLN A 369 12.31 23.66 0.97
N SER A 370 12.80 22.56 1.50
CA SER A 370 14.04 22.52 2.28
C SER A 370 15.25 22.97 1.45
N TRP A 371 15.35 22.51 0.21
CA TRP A 371 16.39 22.95 -0.72
C TRP A 371 16.27 24.44 -1.06
N LEU A 372 15.05 24.95 -1.19
CA LEU A 372 14.78 26.39 -1.43
C LEU A 372 15.19 27.23 -0.22
N ILE A 373 14.89 26.78 0.99
CA ILE A 373 15.32 27.45 2.23
C ILE A 373 16.85 27.45 2.33
N ILE A 374 17.50 26.33 2.04
CA ILE A 374 18.96 26.23 2.04
C ILE A 374 19.59 27.18 1.00
N SER A 375 19.01 27.25 -0.20
CA SER A 375 19.50 28.14 -1.25
C SER A 375 19.31 29.61 -0.92
N VAL A 376 18.19 29.98 -0.31
CA VAL A 376 17.93 31.35 0.19
C VAL A 376 18.93 31.69 1.32
N ALA A 377 19.14 30.77 2.26
CA ALA A 377 20.14 30.95 3.32
C ALA A 377 21.55 31.13 2.75
N ALA A 378 21.93 30.36 1.74
CA ALA A 378 23.21 30.52 1.04
C ALA A 378 23.35 31.88 0.36
N ILE A 379 22.29 32.37 -0.29
CA ILE A 379 22.28 33.72 -0.89
C ILE A 379 22.45 34.79 0.19
N VAL A 380 21.75 34.66 1.32
CA VAL A 380 21.88 35.61 2.44
C VAL A 380 23.32 35.59 2.99
N ILE A 381 23.93 34.44 3.12
CA ILE A 381 25.34 34.30 3.56
C ILE A 381 26.26 35.01 2.56
N ILE A 382 26.08 34.78 1.25
CA ILE A 382 26.87 35.44 0.21
C ILE A 382 26.71 36.96 0.26
N LEU A 383 25.48 37.44 0.47
CA LEU A 383 25.22 38.87 0.64
C LEU A 383 25.89 39.44 1.88
N LEU A 384 25.85 38.71 3.01
CA LEU A 384 26.55 39.13 4.23
C LEU A 384 28.08 39.17 4.03
N ILE A 385 28.65 38.21 3.32
CA ILE A 385 30.06 38.19 2.95
C ILE A 385 30.37 39.40 2.04
N ALA A 386 29.53 39.70 1.06
CA ALA A 386 29.71 40.82 0.19
C ALA A 386 29.64 42.16 0.97
N VAL A 387 28.69 42.30 1.89
CA VAL A 387 28.55 43.45 2.78
C VAL A 387 29.77 43.62 3.68
N THR A 388 30.24 42.51 4.32
CA THR A 388 31.45 42.54 5.17
C THR A 388 32.68 42.88 4.34
N PHE A 389 32.77 42.41 3.10
CA PHE A 389 33.87 42.77 2.19
C PHE A 389 33.81 44.27 1.80
N ILE A 390 32.63 44.81 1.55
CA ILE A 390 32.43 46.25 1.29
C ILE A 390 32.85 47.06 2.52
N PHE A 391 32.42 46.64 3.74
CA PHE A 391 32.82 47.29 4.98
C PHE A 391 34.31 47.20 5.21
N TYR A 392 34.94 46.06 4.95
CA TYR A 392 36.40 45.88 5.04
C TYR A 392 37.13 46.79 4.06
N LYS A 393 36.67 46.87 2.80
CA LYS A 393 37.23 47.80 1.82
C LYS A 393 37.06 49.27 2.27
N ARG A 394 35.89 49.62 2.80
CA ARG A 394 35.60 50.96 3.32
C ARG A 394 36.47 51.27 4.54
N TYR A 395 36.63 50.33 5.44
CA TYR A 395 37.52 50.43 6.61
C TYR A 395 39.00 50.64 6.20
N THR A 396 39.49 49.86 5.26
CA THR A 396 40.86 50.01 4.74
C THR A 396 41.02 51.32 4.00
N TYR A 397 39.98 51.79 3.31
CA TYR A 397 39.98 53.13 2.67
C TYR A 397 39.99 54.26 3.72
N LEU A 398 39.20 54.14 4.77
CA LEU A 398 39.17 55.10 5.89
C LEU A 398 40.50 55.17 6.62
N ASN A 399 41.14 54.02 6.86
CA ASN A 399 42.46 53.97 7.46
C ASN A 399 43.54 54.61 6.57
N ARG A 400 43.42 54.49 5.25
CA ARG A 400 44.30 55.20 4.32
C ARG A 400 44.04 56.70 4.33
N LEU A 401 42.75 57.13 4.43
CA LEU A 401 42.40 58.55 4.61
C LEU A 401 42.90 59.10 5.95
N LEU A 402 42.80 58.31 7.03
CA LEU A 402 43.35 58.67 8.33
C LEU A 402 44.90 58.77 8.30
N ALA A 403 45.57 57.85 7.61
CA ALA A 403 47.02 57.95 7.40
C ALA A 403 47.39 59.20 6.61
N ILE A 404 46.63 59.52 5.52
CA ILE A 404 46.79 60.73 4.74
C ILE A 404 46.48 61.99 5.59
N SER A 405 45.44 61.89 6.46
CA SER A 405 45.11 63.00 7.40
C SER A 405 46.22 63.20 8.44
N ASN A 406 46.85 62.13 8.92
CA ASN A 406 48.00 62.22 9.82
C ASN A 406 49.21 62.81 9.08
N ASP A 407 49.48 62.34 7.85
CA ASP A 407 50.52 62.93 6.99
C ASP A 407 50.25 64.42 6.70
N LEU A 408 48.96 64.78 6.52
CA LEU A 408 48.57 66.18 6.39
C LEU A 408 48.73 67.00 7.68
N ASN A 409 48.49 66.35 8.84
CA ASN A 409 48.77 66.99 10.14
C ASN A 409 50.29 67.19 10.36
N ASP A 410 51.07 66.17 10.01
CA ASP A 410 52.55 66.28 10.05
C ASP A 410 53.04 67.32 9.04
N LEU A 411 52.39 67.42 7.86
CA LEU A 411 52.64 68.49 6.91
C LEU A 411 52.18 69.87 7.44
N SER A 412 51.07 69.88 8.24
CA SER A 412 50.59 71.13 8.85
C SER A 412 51.56 71.62 9.94
N VAL A 413 52.13 70.70 10.70
CA VAL A 413 53.17 70.98 11.68
C VAL A 413 54.45 71.50 10.94
N ALA A 414 54.84 70.76 9.87
CA ALA A 414 55.91 71.24 8.98
C ALA A 414 55.62 72.58 8.33
N LYS A 415 54.33 72.81 7.99
CA LYS A 415 53.86 74.08 7.45
C LYS A 415 53.92 75.24 8.49
N GLN A 416 53.64 74.95 9.79
CA GLN A 416 53.86 75.87 10.87
C GLN A 416 55.35 76.22 11.06
N GLN A 417 56.21 75.20 10.91
CA GLN A 417 57.66 75.45 10.83
C GLN A 417 58.10 76.14 9.56
N LEU A 418 57.38 75.93 8.43
CA LEU A 418 57.60 76.66 7.19
C LEU A 418 57.00 78.07 7.22
N GLN A 419 55.91 78.33 7.97
CA GLN A 419 55.34 79.68 8.13
C GLN A 419 56.30 80.63 8.83
N THR A 420 57.19 80.18 9.63
CA THR A 420 58.32 80.99 10.09
C THR A 420 59.37 81.31 8.99
N ASN A 421 59.34 80.46 7.90
CA ASN A 421 60.11 80.69 6.67
C ASN A 421 59.32 81.41 5.54
N ILE A 422 58.01 81.56 5.67
CA ILE A 422 57.09 82.09 4.60
C ILE A 422 57.07 83.60 4.52
N LYS A 423 57.70 84.36 5.44
CA LYS A 423 58.03 85.74 5.16
C LYS A 423 58.94 85.91 3.94
N LYS A 424 59.42 84.80 3.35
CA LYS A 424 60.34 84.78 2.19
C LYS A 424 59.67 84.24 0.91
N LYS A 425 58.41 83.81 0.95
CA LYS A 425 57.78 83.15 -0.22
C LYS A 425 56.33 83.61 -0.54
N GLU A 426 56.05 84.94 -0.42
CA GLU A 426 54.76 85.51 -0.88
C GLU A 426 54.55 85.29 -2.38
N GLU A 427 55.58 84.90 -3.14
CA GLU A 427 55.48 84.64 -4.58
C GLU A 427 54.98 83.22 -4.92
N GLU A 428 54.98 82.27 -3.95
CA GLU A 428 54.42 80.92 -4.17
C GLU A 428 52.90 80.82 -3.89
N LEU A 429 52.28 81.85 -3.36
CA LEU A 429 50.84 81.89 -3.06
C LEU A 429 49.94 81.90 -4.32
N LEU A 430 50.45 82.42 -5.43
CA LEU A 430 49.69 82.44 -6.69
C LEU A 430 49.62 81.08 -7.35
N ALA A 431 50.56 80.18 -7.09
CA ALA A 431 50.52 78.78 -7.63
C ALA A 431 49.55 77.91 -6.88
N SER A 432 49.22 78.23 -5.62
CA SER A 432 48.26 77.50 -4.81
C SER A 432 46.79 77.70 -5.22
N GLN A 433 46.48 78.92 -5.77
CA GLN A 433 45.12 79.18 -6.22
C GLN A 433 44.71 78.41 -7.49
N SER A 434 45.68 78.18 -8.38
CA SER A 434 45.43 77.36 -9.57
C SER A 434 45.18 75.86 -9.29
N LEU A 435 45.66 75.43 -8.10
CA LEU A 435 45.45 74.01 -7.69
C LEU A 435 44.07 73.78 -7.03
N LEU A 436 43.53 74.83 -6.39
CA LEU A 436 42.19 74.86 -5.82
C LEU A 436 41.11 74.80 -6.89
N ASP A 437 41.29 75.56 -7.97
CA ASP A 437 40.38 75.51 -9.11
C ASP A 437 40.37 74.16 -9.81
N LYS A 438 41.49 73.49 -9.80
CA LYS A 438 41.60 72.17 -10.39
C LYS A 438 40.84 71.13 -9.55
N ARG A 439 40.94 71.19 -8.21
CA ARG A 439 40.21 70.30 -7.32
C ARG A 439 38.71 70.54 -7.27
N GLU A 440 38.29 71.82 -7.46
CA GLU A 440 36.85 72.12 -7.56
C GLU A 440 36.21 71.51 -8.83
N ASN A 441 37.00 71.43 -9.90
CA ASN A 441 36.60 70.78 -11.14
C ASN A 441 36.60 69.22 -11.00
N GLU A 442 37.56 68.71 -10.25
CA GLU A 442 37.57 67.23 -9.95
C GLU A 442 36.38 66.87 -9.06
N LEU A 443 36.01 67.66 -8.06
CA LEU A 443 34.85 67.43 -7.21
C LEU A 443 33.54 67.52 -8.01
N LYS A 444 33.46 68.39 -9.02
CA LYS A 444 32.34 68.47 -9.95
C LYS A 444 32.23 67.21 -10.85
N SER A 445 33.40 66.68 -11.24
CA SER A 445 33.50 65.45 -12.01
C SER A 445 33.00 64.22 -11.22
N VAL A 446 33.47 64.08 -9.94
CA VAL A 446 33.04 62.99 -9.05
C VAL A 446 31.55 63.06 -8.74
N LYS A 447 31.00 64.26 -8.57
CA LYS A 447 29.56 64.48 -8.35
C LYS A 447 28.73 64.09 -9.57
N ASN A 448 29.25 64.29 -10.77
CA ASN A 448 28.60 63.84 -12.01
C ASN A 448 28.69 62.31 -12.17
N GLN A 449 29.84 61.73 -11.83
CA GLN A 449 30.01 60.25 -11.83
C GLN A 449 29.04 59.57 -10.85
N LEU A 450 28.80 60.18 -9.66
CA LEU A 450 27.83 59.66 -8.69
C LEU A 450 26.39 59.74 -9.23
N LYS A 451 26.08 60.78 -10.04
CA LYS A 451 24.77 60.92 -10.68
C LYS A 451 24.57 59.90 -11.80
N ASP A 452 25.62 59.61 -12.54
CA ASP A 452 25.61 58.60 -13.60
C ASP A 452 25.50 57.19 -13.03
N LEU A 453 26.21 56.90 -11.92
CA LEU A 453 26.15 55.62 -11.21
C LEU A 453 24.75 55.35 -10.65
N ASN A 454 24.07 56.40 -10.12
CA ASN A 454 22.69 56.31 -9.67
C ASN A 454 21.71 56.09 -10.85
N GLY A 455 22.02 56.63 -12.03
CA GLY A 455 21.30 56.37 -13.28
C GLY A 455 21.51 54.95 -13.80
N GLU A 456 22.70 54.39 -13.58
CA GLU A 456 22.97 52.98 -13.90
C GLU A 456 22.29 52.00 -12.92
N LEU A 457 22.20 52.36 -11.63
CA LEU A 457 21.48 51.58 -10.63
C LEU A 457 20.00 51.46 -10.97
N THR A 458 19.37 52.59 -11.38
CA THR A 458 17.97 52.56 -11.81
C THR A 458 17.74 51.76 -13.11
N LYS A 459 18.69 51.78 -14.04
CA LYS A 459 18.68 50.95 -15.23
C LYS A 459 18.91 49.47 -14.92
N PHE A 460 19.66 49.17 -13.85
CA PHE A 460 19.88 47.83 -13.40
C PHE A 460 18.62 47.23 -12.76
N ASP A 461 17.91 48.04 -11.96
CA ASP A 461 16.62 47.65 -11.36
C ASP A 461 15.55 47.41 -12.43
N GLU A 462 15.50 48.25 -13.50
CA GLU A 462 14.61 48.01 -14.63
C GLU A 462 14.99 46.74 -15.41
N LYS A 463 16.28 46.46 -15.54
CA LYS A 463 16.76 45.19 -16.15
C LYS A 463 16.46 43.98 -15.30
N LEU A 464 16.50 44.13 -13.97
CA LEU A 464 16.12 43.05 -13.04
C LEU A 464 14.64 42.73 -13.18
N LYS A 465 13.77 43.74 -13.15
CA LYS A 465 12.33 43.58 -13.38
C LYS A 465 12.00 42.92 -14.73
N LYS A 466 12.71 43.32 -15.80
CA LYS A 466 12.55 42.68 -17.12
C LYS A 466 13.02 41.23 -17.14
N LYS A 467 14.10 40.92 -16.42
CA LYS A 467 14.57 39.52 -16.30
C LYS A 467 13.64 38.66 -15.48
N GLU A 468 13.05 39.20 -14.42
CA GLU A 468 12.04 38.49 -13.63
C GLU A 468 10.80 38.16 -14.48
N GLN A 469 10.36 39.12 -15.29
CA GLN A 469 9.23 38.93 -16.20
C GLN A 469 9.56 37.89 -17.30
N MET A 470 10.75 37.95 -17.89
CA MET A 470 11.21 36.98 -18.86
C MET A 470 11.43 35.59 -18.25
N LEU A 471 11.80 35.51 -16.96
CA LEU A 471 11.96 34.26 -16.27
C LEU A 471 10.59 33.60 -16.02
N SER A 472 9.58 34.38 -15.63
CA SER A 472 8.22 33.87 -15.46
C SER A 472 7.60 33.39 -16.77
N GLU A 473 7.85 34.08 -17.87
CA GLU A 473 7.43 33.67 -19.22
C GLU A 473 8.15 32.38 -19.66
N LYS A 474 9.46 32.28 -19.40
CA LYS A 474 10.23 31.04 -19.70
C LYS A 474 9.80 29.85 -18.84
N ILE A 475 9.43 30.09 -17.59
CA ILE A 475 8.91 29.01 -16.74
C ILE A 475 7.57 28.52 -17.28
N ALA A 476 6.68 29.43 -17.71
CA ALA A 476 5.42 29.05 -18.33
C ALA A 476 5.63 28.29 -19.67
N GLN A 477 6.56 28.74 -20.51
CA GLN A 477 6.92 28.05 -21.75
C GLN A 477 7.58 26.68 -21.50
N SER A 478 8.39 26.57 -20.44
CA SER A 478 9.04 25.32 -20.05
C SER A 478 8.03 24.28 -19.55
N GLN A 479 7.00 24.74 -18.80
CA GLN A 479 5.91 23.86 -18.35
C GLN A 479 5.07 23.36 -19.53
N THR A 480 4.80 24.22 -20.50
CA THR A 480 4.06 23.83 -21.71
C THR A 480 4.86 22.83 -22.54
N PHE A 481 6.18 23.04 -22.65
CA PHE A 481 7.08 22.15 -23.38
C PHE A 481 7.25 20.78 -22.66
N LEU A 482 7.34 20.79 -21.34
CA LEU A 482 7.39 19.55 -20.53
C LEU A 482 6.10 18.74 -20.66
N ASN A 483 4.95 19.40 -20.71
CA ASN A 483 3.67 18.72 -20.91
C ASN A 483 3.57 18.11 -22.32
N LEU A 484 4.10 18.80 -23.33
CA LEU A 484 4.14 18.27 -24.71
C LEU A 484 5.10 17.07 -24.84
N LEU A 485 6.27 17.15 -24.21
CA LEU A 485 7.24 16.06 -24.20
C LEU A 485 6.70 14.82 -23.46
N HIS A 486 5.98 15.05 -22.36
CA HIS A 486 5.38 13.94 -21.61
C HIS A 486 4.26 13.26 -22.39
N GLN A 487 3.50 14.00 -23.18
CA GLN A 487 2.44 13.44 -24.01
C GLN A 487 3.00 12.63 -25.18
N THR A 488 4.07 13.09 -25.82
CA THR A 488 4.77 12.35 -26.90
C THR A 488 5.45 11.08 -26.38
N GLU A 489 6.08 11.15 -25.19
CA GLU A 489 6.73 9.98 -24.57
C GLU A 489 5.71 8.91 -24.13
N LEU A 490 4.50 9.32 -23.71
CA LEU A 490 3.41 8.40 -23.37
C LEU A 490 2.86 7.69 -24.62
N GLU A 491 2.67 8.42 -25.72
CA GLU A 491 2.19 7.85 -26.99
C GLU A 491 3.21 6.85 -27.56
N GLU A 492 4.50 7.17 -27.56
CA GLU A 492 5.57 6.28 -28.04
C GLU A 492 5.65 5.00 -27.19
N LYS A 493 5.56 5.12 -25.85
CA LYS A 493 5.51 3.95 -24.95
C LYS A 493 4.25 3.10 -25.15
N ALA A 494 3.13 3.72 -25.47
CA ALA A 494 1.88 3.01 -25.71
C ALA A 494 1.93 2.25 -27.05
N GLU A 495 2.52 2.82 -28.09
CA GLU A 495 2.73 2.15 -29.37
C GLU A 495 3.67 0.95 -29.27
N ASP A 496 4.76 1.07 -28.49
CA ASP A 496 5.68 -0.03 -28.21
C ASP A 496 4.99 -1.22 -27.51
N VAL A 497 4.11 -0.94 -26.55
CA VAL A 497 3.32 -1.99 -25.88
C VAL A 497 2.41 -2.71 -26.89
N ILE A 498 1.74 -1.97 -27.75
CA ILE A 498 0.86 -2.55 -28.78
C ILE A 498 1.66 -3.35 -29.79
N PHE A 499 2.82 -2.87 -30.21
CA PHE A 499 3.71 -3.57 -31.12
C PHE A 499 4.18 -4.91 -30.54
N ASN A 500 4.62 -4.92 -29.29
CA ASN A 500 5.07 -6.13 -28.59
C ASN A 500 3.96 -7.18 -28.44
N ILE A 501 2.73 -6.73 -28.20
CA ILE A 501 1.57 -7.62 -28.11
C ILE A 501 1.19 -8.19 -29.47
N ARG A 502 1.26 -7.41 -30.55
CA ARG A 502 1.05 -7.89 -31.89
C ARG A 502 2.08 -8.97 -32.28
N GLN A 503 3.34 -8.74 -31.98
CA GLN A 503 4.42 -9.69 -32.23
C GLN A 503 4.27 -10.99 -31.42
N SER A 504 3.84 -10.85 -30.15
CA SER A 504 3.58 -12.01 -29.28
C SER A 504 2.36 -12.84 -29.70
N SER A 505 1.46 -12.29 -30.50
CA SER A 505 0.24 -12.95 -30.98
C SER A 505 0.45 -14.02 -32.04
N GLU A 506 1.65 -14.11 -32.62
CA GLU A 506 2.01 -15.10 -33.62
C GLU A 506 2.36 -16.47 -33.03
N GLY A 507 2.63 -16.53 -31.70
CA GLY A 507 2.85 -17.74 -30.94
C GLY A 507 1.71 -18.04 -29.96
N LYS A 508 1.55 -19.31 -29.52
CA LYS A 508 0.61 -19.69 -28.46
C LYS A 508 1.14 -19.23 -27.09
N LYS A 509 1.11 -17.95 -26.83
CA LYS A 509 1.57 -17.39 -25.57
C LYS A 509 0.41 -16.67 -24.88
N HIS A 510 -0.06 -17.18 -23.75
CA HIS A 510 -1.12 -16.53 -22.98
C HIS A 510 -0.64 -15.21 -22.39
N MET A 511 -1.48 -14.20 -22.45
CA MET A 511 -1.20 -12.93 -21.79
C MET A 511 -1.37 -13.03 -20.28
N THR A 512 -0.37 -12.55 -19.57
CA THR A 512 -0.44 -12.40 -18.11
C THR A 512 -1.38 -11.26 -17.72
N THR A 513 -1.81 -11.22 -16.47
CA THR A 513 -2.62 -10.11 -15.95
C THR A 513 -1.92 -8.75 -16.13
N THR A 514 -0.60 -8.74 -16.06
CA THR A 514 0.21 -7.54 -16.28
C THR A 514 0.12 -7.09 -17.75
N ASN A 515 0.24 -8.00 -18.71
CA ASN A 515 0.12 -7.69 -20.12
C ASN A 515 -1.28 -7.14 -20.49
N TRP A 516 -2.35 -7.67 -19.89
CA TRP A 516 -3.70 -7.13 -20.07
C TRP A 516 -3.84 -5.69 -19.57
N LYS A 517 -3.30 -5.39 -18.40
CA LYS A 517 -3.30 -4.03 -17.87
C LYS A 517 -2.50 -3.06 -18.75
N GLN A 518 -1.36 -3.49 -19.24
CA GLN A 518 -0.53 -2.70 -20.15
C GLN A 518 -1.26 -2.44 -21.47
N LEU A 519 -1.92 -3.46 -22.03
CA LEU A 519 -2.72 -3.31 -23.25
C LEU A 519 -3.86 -2.31 -23.06
N TYR A 520 -4.65 -2.44 -21.99
CA TYR A 520 -5.75 -1.53 -21.75
C TYR A 520 -5.26 -0.10 -21.61
N LYS A 521 -4.20 0.09 -20.83
CA LYS A 521 -3.60 1.41 -20.65
C LYS A 521 -3.09 1.98 -21.97
N ALA A 522 -2.34 1.23 -22.75
CA ALA A 522 -1.80 1.67 -24.02
C ALA A 522 -2.88 2.01 -25.06
N VAL A 523 -3.94 1.21 -25.11
CA VAL A 523 -5.07 1.47 -26.01
C VAL A 523 -5.90 2.68 -25.55
N ASP A 524 -6.12 2.83 -24.25
CA ASP A 524 -6.86 3.99 -23.71
C ASP A 524 -6.07 5.29 -23.85
N GLU A 525 -4.74 5.24 -23.83
CA GLU A 525 -3.85 6.38 -24.09
C GLU A 525 -3.86 6.79 -25.57
N LEU A 526 -3.76 5.83 -26.48
CA LEU A 526 -3.74 6.10 -27.92
C LEU A 526 -5.12 6.39 -28.50
N TYR A 527 -6.18 5.91 -27.84
CA TYR A 527 -7.57 6.07 -28.28
C TYR A 527 -8.47 6.51 -27.13
N PRO A 528 -8.35 7.74 -26.63
CA PRO A 528 -9.02 8.18 -25.39
C PRO A 528 -10.55 8.04 -25.38
N ALA A 529 -11.19 8.13 -26.55
CA ALA A 529 -12.64 7.96 -26.67
C ALA A 529 -13.09 6.49 -26.83
N PHE A 530 -12.18 5.54 -26.97
CA PHE A 530 -12.52 4.15 -27.32
C PHE A 530 -13.31 3.45 -26.21
N LYS A 531 -12.88 3.62 -24.98
CA LYS A 531 -13.53 3.00 -23.82
C LYS A 531 -14.95 3.52 -23.62
N ASP A 532 -15.15 4.83 -23.75
CA ASP A 532 -16.47 5.47 -23.60
C ASP A 532 -17.41 5.05 -24.73
N GLN A 533 -16.89 4.96 -25.95
CA GLN A 533 -17.64 4.48 -27.11
C GLN A 533 -18.02 3.01 -26.94
N LEU A 534 -17.14 2.18 -26.42
CA LEU A 534 -17.39 0.77 -26.15
C LEU A 534 -18.49 0.59 -25.11
N MET A 535 -18.48 1.42 -24.04
CA MET A 535 -19.49 1.42 -23.00
C MET A 535 -20.86 1.89 -23.53
N LYS A 536 -20.87 2.88 -24.40
CA LYS A 536 -22.09 3.42 -25.00
C LYS A 536 -22.77 2.43 -25.93
N GLU A 537 -22.01 1.71 -26.73
CA GLU A 537 -22.53 0.79 -27.75
C GLU A 537 -22.94 -0.59 -27.20
N LEU A 538 -22.30 -1.06 -26.15
CA LEU A 538 -22.45 -2.41 -25.64
C LEU A 538 -23.17 -2.49 -24.28
N GLY A 539 -23.29 -1.40 -23.56
CA GLY A 539 -23.85 -1.37 -22.21
C GLY A 539 -23.01 -2.17 -21.22
N SER A 540 -23.48 -3.34 -20.80
CA SER A 540 -22.71 -4.26 -19.95
C SER A 540 -22.07 -5.38 -20.78
N PHE A 541 -20.81 -5.69 -20.53
CA PHE A 541 -20.08 -6.77 -21.21
C PHE A 541 -19.12 -7.46 -20.24
N SER A 542 -18.81 -8.74 -20.52
CA SER A 542 -17.90 -9.52 -19.71
C SER A 542 -16.46 -9.09 -19.95
N GLU A 543 -15.58 -9.39 -18.98
CA GLU A 543 -14.14 -9.13 -19.12
C GLU A 543 -13.53 -9.78 -20.38
N GLN A 544 -13.94 -10.99 -20.70
CA GLN A 544 -13.50 -11.68 -21.92
C GLN A 544 -13.96 -10.97 -23.20
N GLN A 545 -15.15 -10.39 -23.20
CA GLN A 545 -15.63 -9.58 -24.33
C GLN A 545 -14.82 -8.29 -24.45
N MET A 546 -14.50 -7.65 -23.34
CA MET A 546 -13.62 -6.49 -23.32
C MET A 546 -12.23 -6.84 -23.89
N GLN A 547 -11.64 -7.93 -23.46
CA GLN A 547 -10.38 -8.42 -23.96
C GLN A 547 -10.38 -8.56 -25.47
N VAL A 548 -11.39 -9.19 -26.02
CA VAL A 548 -11.55 -9.35 -27.48
C VAL A 548 -11.70 -7.99 -28.18
N CYS A 549 -12.46 -7.07 -27.63
CA CYS A 549 -12.64 -5.72 -28.21
C CYS A 549 -11.32 -4.93 -28.26
N TYR A 550 -10.53 -4.98 -27.18
CA TYR A 550 -9.23 -4.31 -27.13
C TYR A 550 -8.22 -4.93 -28.09
N LEU A 551 -8.21 -6.26 -28.24
CA LEU A 551 -7.37 -6.96 -29.23
C LEU A 551 -7.83 -6.65 -30.67
N MET A 552 -9.12 -6.51 -30.91
CA MET A 552 -9.64 -6.06 -32.19
C MET A 552 -9.23 -4.62 -32.51
N ARG A 553 -9.24 -3.73 -31.52
CA ARG A 553 -8.86 -2.32 -31.67
C ARG A 553 -7.41 -2.16 -32.14
N ILE A 554 -6.52 -3.00 -31.64
CA ILE A 554 -5.13 -3.02 -32.09
C ILE A 554 -4.90 -3.83 -33.37
N GLY A 555 -5.95 -4.27 -34.01
CA GLY A 555 -5.90 -4.87 -35.35
C GLY A 555 -5.48 -6.33 -35.41
N LEU A 556 -5.64 -7.12 -34.33
CA LEU A 556 -5.33 -8.55 -34.37
C LEU A 556 -6.39 -9.35 -35.15
N SER A 557 -5.90 -10.31 -35.89
CA SER A 557 -6.75 -11.27 -36.63
C SER A 557 -7.40 -12.30 -35.69
N LYS A 558 -8.48 -12.92 -36.15
CA LYS A 558 -9.22 -13.95 -35.37
C LYS A 558 -8.32 -15.07 -34.84
N PRO A 559 -7.39 -15.64 -35.62
CA PRO A 559 -6.45 -16.64 -35.11
C PRO A 559 -5.51 -16.09 -34.03
N GLN A 560 -5.03 -14.87 -34.17
CA GLN A 560 -4.17 -14.21 -33.18
C GLN A 560 -4.92 -13.94 -31.87
N ILE A 561 -6.17 -13.50 -31.96
CA ILE A 561 -7.04 -13.33 -30.79
C ILE A 561 -7.27 -14.67 -30.09
N GLN A 562 -7.43 -15.76 -30.83
CA GLN A 562 -7.58 -17.10 -30.29
C GLN A 562 -6.32 -17.54 -29.55
N ASN A 563 -5.16 -17.28 -30.12
CA ASN A 563 -3.87 -17.63 -29.51
C ASN A 563 -3.67 -16.94 -28.15
N ILE A 564 -4.15 -15.71 -28.01
CA ILE A 564 -3.98 -14.90 -26.81
C ILE A 564 -5.03 -15.21 -25.74
N THR A 565 -6.30 -15.38 -26.13
CA THR A 565 -7.42 -15.44 -25.21
C THR A 565 -7.81 -16.87 -24.82
N ASN A 566 -7.33 -17.87 -25.52
CA ASN A 566 -7.73 -19.28 -25.37
C ASN A 566 -9.25 -19.54 -25.51
N LEU A 567 -9.95 -18.61 -26.13
CA LEU A 567 -11.38 -18.75 -26.38
C LEU A 567 -11.63 -19.68 -27.59
N SER A 568 -12.78 -20.34 -27.61
CA SER A 568 -13.14 -21.21 -28.73
C SER A 568 -13.26 -20.41 -30.03
N ARG A 569 -12.89 -21.03 -31.15
CA ARG A 569 -12.99 -20.42 -32.48
C ARG A 569 -14.40 -19.89 -32.77
N VAL A 570 -15.43 -20.61 -32.29
CA VAL A 570 -16.84 -20.25 -32.46
C VAL A 570 -17.17 -19.00 -31.63
N THR A 571 -16.67 -18.92 -30.40
CA THR A 571 -16.89 -17.77 -29.51
C THR A 571 -16.27 -16.51 -30.09
N ILE A 572 -15.02 -16.60 -30.54
CA ILE A 572 -14.30 -15.47 -31.14
C ILE A 572 -15.00 -15.03 -32.43
N TRP A 573 -15.37 -15.97 -33.30
CA TRP A 573 -16.06 -15.65 -34.54
C TRP A 573 -17.36 -14.90 -34.29
N ARG A 574 -18.17 -15.35 -33.30
CA ARG A 574 -19.42 -14.71 -32.91
C ARG A 574 -19.20 -13.30 -32.40
N TRP A 575 -18.18 -13.10 -31.56
CA TRP A 575 -17.90 -11.80 -30.99
C TRP A 575 -17.29 -10.85 -32.02
N VAL A 576 -16.33 -11.29 -32.81
CA VAL A 576 -15.75 -10.46 -33.88
C VAL A 576 -16.81 -10.05 -34.90
N LYS A 577 -17.75 -10.92 -35.23
CA LYS A 577 -18.90 -10.54 -36.10
C LYS A 577 -19.80 -9.50 -35.41
N LYS A 578 -20.07 -9.65 -34.11
CA LYS A 578 -20.88 -8.71 -33.33
C LYS A 578 -20.20 -7.34 -33.16
N PHE A 579 -18.92 -7.33 -33.03
CA PHE A 579 -18.11 -6.12 -32.72
C PHE A 579 -17.30 -5.61 -33.92
N ASN A 580 -17.67 -5.96 -35.13
CA ASN A 580 -16.92 -5.66 -36.35
C ASN A 580 -16.67 -4.15 -36.59
N TRP A 581 -17.53 -3.29 -36.04
CA TRP A 581 -17.37 -1.84 -36.12
C TRP A 581 -16.09 -1.31 -35.45
N ILE A 582 -15.50 -2.05 -34.50
CA ILE A 582 -14.25 -1.67 -33.79
C ILE A 582 -13.07 -1.58 -34.75
N GLN A 583 -13.03 -2.42 -35.78
CA GLN A 583 -11.96 -2.40 -36.80
C GLN A 583 -12.19 -1.34 -37.86
N THR A 584 -13.43 -0.96 -38.13
CA THR A 584 -13.77 -0.01 -39.21
C THR A 584 -13.63 1.46 -38.79
N THR A 585 -13.74 1.78 -37.51
CA THR A 585 -13.62 3.16 -36.99
C THR A 585 -12.19 3.65 -36.84
N GLY A 586 -11.18 2.84 -37.19
CA GLY A 586 -9.74 3.16 -37.04
C GLY A 586 -8.98 3.54 -38.30
N LEU A 587 -9.60 3.52 -39.49
CA LEU A 587 -8.89 3.74 -40.77
C LEU A 587 -9.14 5.11 -41.42
N SER A 588 -9.95 6.00 -40.81
CA SER A 588 -10.32 7.27 -41.44
C SER A 588 -9.71 8.56 -40.87
N ASN A 589 -8.87 8.50 -39.84
CA ASN A 589 -8.33 9.71 -39.23
C ASN A 589 -6.80 9.75 -39.07
N ASN A 590 -6.05 9.39 -40.11
CA ASN A 590 -4.61 9.76 -40.16
C ASN A 590 -4.11 9.83 -41.63
N LYS A 591 -4.70 10.74 -42.42
CA LYS A 591 -4.14 11.12 -43.72
C LYS A 591 -4.32 12.60 -44.07
N ASP A 592 -4.64 13.48 -43.13
CA ASP A 592 -4.65 14.91 -43.41
C ASP A 592 -4.13 15.74 -42.23
N ALA A 593 -2.85 15.55 -41.85
CA ALA A 593 -2.14 16.50 -41.00
C ALA A 593 -0.64 16.54 -41.30
N SER A 594 -0.32 16.57 -42.60
CA SER A 594 1.04 16.88 -43.09
C SER A 594 0.98 17.89 -44.24
N THR A 595 0.30 19.03 -43.99
CA THR A 595 0.48 20.27 -44.79
C THR A 595 -0.31 21.38 -44.08
N LEU A 596 0.34 22.03 -43.13
CA LEU A 596 0.27 23.48 -42.86
C LEU A 596 1.22 23.79 -41.71
#